data_d6e9acdb8528dad46b411a298d5071da
#
_entry.id   d6e9acdb8528dad46b411a298d5071da
#
_cell.length_a   1.000
_cell.length_b   1.000
_cell.length_c   1.000
_cell.angle_alpha   90.00
_cell.angle_beta   90.00
_cell.angle_gamma   90.00
#
_symmetry.space_group_name_H-M   'P 1'
#
loop_
_entity.id
_entity.type
_entity.pdbx_description
1 polymer ?
#
loop_
_entity_poly.entity_id
_entity_poly.type
_entity_poly.pdbx_seq_one_letter_code
_entity_poly.pdbx_strand_id
1 'polypeptide(L)'
;MNLNQFDQPVGEALPDWQPVNRPSCMPLTGQHCLLLPLSIDHAEPLLQAFMLAPDDRDWTWLSAERPASLPQMQRWIADKVADAALVPFTVCSPNQQPCGVVCFASIEPGHGTLEIGHVTWSPLMQRSVIGSEAIYLLLQQAFSLGYRRVAWRCDSTNIASRRAAERLGFRFEGRFRQVMTRKQRNRDTDWLSIIDREWPDVQRALSAWLSADNFAAGGQQKRPLSACFADVNPADANATSPERGADAGD
;
A
#
# COMPACT_ATOMS: atom_id res chain seq x y z
N MET A 1 5.57 32.49 -1.27
CA MET A 1 6.00 31.90 -2.57
C MET A 1 7.49 32.16 -2.66
N ASN A 2 8.31 31.13 -2.88
CA ASN A 2 9.75 31.29 -3.05
C ASN A 2 10.04 31.80 -4.46
N LEU A 3 10.91 32.79 -4.60
CA LEU A 3 11.35 33.33 -5.90
C LEU A 3 12.86 33.11 -6.06
N ASN A 4 13.30 32.88 -7.29
CA ASN A 4 14.73 32.90 -7.64
C ASN A 4 15.19 34.34 -7.96
N GLN A 5 16.45 34.49 -8.37
CA GLN A 5 17.07 35.77 -8.71
C GLN A 5 16.46 36.47 -9.92
N PHE A 6 15.54 35.84 -10.64
CA PHE A 6 14.83 36.37 -11.82
C PHE A 6 13.34 36.60 -11.52
N ASP A 7 12.93 36.63 -10.25
CA ASP A 7 11.54 36.74 -9.78
C ASP A 7 10.61 35.61 -10.27
N GLN A 8 11.17 34.45 -10.60
CA GLN A 8 10.41 33.28 -11.00
C GLN A 8 10.00 32.43 -9.78
N PRO A 9 8.75 31.96 -9.69
CA PRO A 9 8.33 31.04 -8.66
C PRO A 9 9.13 29.73 -8.69
N VAL A 10 9.67 29.33 -7.54
CA VAL A 10 10.42 28.08 -7.36
C VAL A 10 9.87 27.28 -6.19
N GLY A 11 10.16 26.00 -6.18
CA GLY A 11 9.81 25.09 -5.09
C GLY A 11 10.48 25.48 -3.77
N GLU A 12 10.08 24.81 -2.71
CA GLU A 12 10.70 24.94 -1.38
C GLU A 12 12.18 24.49 -1.45
N ALA A 13 13.06 25.27 -0.86
CA ALA A 13 14.47 24.93 -0.75
C ALA A 13 14.66 23.75 0.22
N LEU A 14 15.54 22.82 -0.15
CA LEU A 14 15.91 21.66 0.67
C LEU A 14 17.45 21.64 0.82
N PRO A 15 18.05 22.61 1.52
CA PRO A 15 19.51 22.76 1.57
C PRO A 15 20.21 21.55 2.20
N ASP A 16 19.55 20.86 3.12
CA ASP A 16 20.08 19.73 3.87
C ASP A 16 19.67 18.38 3.29
N TRP A 17 19.02 18.37 2.10
CA TRP A 17 18.60 17.13 1.48
C TRP A 17 19.79 16.25 1.09
N GLN A 18 19.76 15.02 1.56
CA GLN A 18 20.70 13.98 1.15
C GLN A 18 19.94 12.76 0.62
N PRO A 19 20.48 12.05 -0.39
CA PRO A 19 19.90 10.79 -0.82
C PRO A 19 19.75 9.81 0.35
N VAL A 20 18.62 9.11 0.37
CA VAL A 20 18.33 8.10 1.40
C VAL A 20 18.85 6.73 1.00
N ASN A 21 18.93 5.80 1.94
CA ASN A 21 19.33 4.43 1.64
C ASN A 21 18.16 3.66 0.99
N ARG A 22 18.50 2.74 0.07
CA ARG A 22 17.53 1.78 -0.45
C ARG A 22 17.00 0.92 0.71
N PRO A 23 15.67 0.63 0.77
CA PRO A 23 15.14 -0.29 1.78
C PRO A 23 15.78 -1.66 1.68
N SER A 24 16.17 -2.22 2.81
CA SER A 24 16.64 -3.60 2.90
C SER A 24 15.45 -4.57 3.01
N CYS A 25 15.63 -5.77 2.47
CA CYS A 25 14.63 -6.84 2.59
C CYS A 25 14.83 -7.62 3.91
N MET A 26 14.78 -6.91 5.05
CA MET A 26 14.86 -7.51 6.38
C MET A 26 13.44 -7.81 6.91
N PRO A 27 13.27 -8.85 7.76
CA PRO A 27 11.98 -9.12 8.38
C PRO A 27 11.44 -7.92 9.15
N LEU A 28 10.12 -7.65 8.99
CA LEU A 28 9.39 -6.65 9.77
C LEU A 28 8.34 -7.38 10.61
N THR A 29 8.32 -7.09 11.90
CA THR A 29 7.42 -7.76 12.84
C THR A 29 6.36 -6.79 13.34
N GLY A 30 5.10 -7.10 13.11
CA GLY A 30 3.93 -6.44 13.67
C GLY A 30 3.28 -7.24 14.80
N GLN A 31 2.12 -6.80 15.24
CA GLN A 31 1.29 -7.50 16.22
C GLN A 31 0.41 -8.56 15.54
N HIS A 32 -0.03 -8.29 14.32
CA HIS A 32 -1.00 -9.09 13.58
C HIS A 32 -0.40 -9.75 12.34
N CYS A 33 0.83 -9.41 11.95
CA CYS A 33 1.51 -10.02 10.81
C CYS A 33 3.04 -9.95 10.93
N LEU A 34 3.68 -10.74 10.08
CA LEU A 34 5.11 -10.69 9.80
C LEU A 34 5.32 -10.45 8.32
N LEU A 35 6.26 -9.58 7.97
CA LEU A 35 6.75 -9.46 6.59
C LEU A 35 8.13 -10.12 6.55
N LEU A 36 8.24 -11.19 5.77
CA LEU A 36 9.50 -11.91 5.56
C LEU A 36 10.01 -11.64 4.15
N PRO A 37 11.33 -11.63 3.92
CA PRO A 37 11.84 -11.63 2.56
C PRO A 37 11.15 -12.73 1.73
N LEU A 38 10.68 -12.38 0.53
CA LEU A 38 10.05 -13.36 -0.35
C LEU A 38 11.05 -14.43 -0.73
N SER A 39 10.72 -15.70 -0.46
CA SER A 39 11.56 -16.87 -0.74
C SER A 39 10.80 -17.91 -1.54
N ILE A 40 11.53 -18.74 -2.30
CA ILE A 40 11.00 -19.89 -3.01
C ILE A 40 10.33 -20.89 -2.07
N ASP A 41 10.77 -20.97 -0.81
CA ASP A 41 10.22 -21.83 0.21
C ASP A 41 8.76 -21.47 0.57
N HIS A 42 8.34 -20.23 0.25
CA HIS A 42 6.96 -19.79 0.44
C HIS A 42 6.02 -20.21 -0.71
N ALA A 43 6.54 -20.90 -1.75
CA ALA A 43 5.77 -21.17 -2.96
C ALA A 43 4.54 -22.04 -2.70
N GLU A 44 4.71 -23.17 -2.00
CA GLU A 44 3.60 -24.08 -1.74
C GLU A 44 2.52 -23.46 -0.84
N PRO A 45 2.85 -22.88 0.34
CA PRO A 45 1.83 -22.26 1.18
C PRO A 45 1.16 -21.03 0.52
N LEU A 46 1.88 -20.23 -0.29
CA LEU A 46 1.26 -19.14 -1.06
C LEU A 46 0.32 -19.66 -2.14
N LEU A 47 0.69 -20.72 -2.85
CA LEU A 47 -0.19 -21.36 -3.83
C LEU A 47 -1.48 -21.82 -3.16
N GLN A 48 -1.38 -22.55 -2.04
CA GLN A 48 -2.54 -22.99 -1.27
C GLN A 48 -3.41 -21.81 -0.82
N ALA A 49 -2.80 -20.73 -0.31
CA ALA A 49 -3.52 -19.54 0.11
C ALA A 49 -4.27 -18.84 -1.04
N PHE A 50 -3.64 -18.72 -2.22
CA PHE A 50 -4.28 -18.10 -3.38
C PHE A 50 -5.37 -18.99 -4.01
N MET A 51 -5.23 -20.30 -3.93
CA MET A 51 -6.24 -21.24 -4.41
C MET A 51 -7.52 -21.28 -3.56
N LEU A 52 -7.55 -20.63 -2.39
CA LEU A 52 -8.77 -20.43 -1.62
C LEU A 52 -9.75 -19.45 -2.30
N ALA A 53 -9.28 -18.62 -3.24
CA ALA A 53 -10.15 -17.77 -4.02
C ALA A 53 -10.96 -18.61 -5.03
N PRO A 54 -12.29 -18.37 -5.14
CA PRO A 54 -13.15 -19.17 -6.00
C PRO A 54 -12.86 -18.99 -7.50
N ASP A 55 -12.21 -17.87 -7.86
CA ASP A 55 -11.86 -17.53 -9.25
C ASP A 55 -10.67 -16.54 -9.29
N ASP A 56 -10.33 -16.07 -10.48
CA ASP A 56 -9.15 -15.25 -10.73
C ASP A 56 -9.43 -13.73 -10.67
N ARG A 57 -10.59 -13.30 -10.17
CA ARG A 57 -10.99 -11.88 -10.16
C ARG A 57 -9.99 -10.97 -9.46
N ASP A 58 -9.31 -11.44 -8.41
CA ASP A 58 -8.31 -10.69 -7.65
C ASP A 58 -7.03 -10.43 -8.46
N TRP A 59 -6.83 -11.19 -9.57
CA TRP A 59 -5.70 -11.07 -10.48
C TRP A 59 -6.01 -10.22 -11.72
N THR A 60 -7.23 -9.72 -11.86
CA THR A 60 -7.68 -8.93 -13.02
C THR A 60 -6.75 -7.76 -13.31
N TRP A 61 -6.35 -7.00 -12.28
CA TRP A 61 -5.53 -5.81 -12.43
C TRP A 61 -4.03 -6.04 -12.20
N LEU A 62 -3.62 -7.26 -11.88
CA LEU A 62 -2.21 -7.64 -11.74
C LEU A 62 -1.59 -7.90 -13.11
N SER A 63 -0.26 -7.75 -13.20
CA SER A 63 0.47 -8.02 -14.46
C SER A 63 0.55 -9.50 -14.81
N ALA A 64 0.52 -10.37 -13.81
CA ALA A 64 0.53 -11.82 -13.97
C ALA A 64 -0.87 -12.40 -13.88
N GLU A 65 -1.04 -13.60 -14.40
CA GLU A 65 -2.16 -14.47 -14.09
C GLU A 65 -1.90 -15.21 -12.78
N ARG A 66 -2.96 -15.73 -12.14
CA ARG A 66 -2.82 -16.55 -10.93
C ARG A 66 -2.04 -17.82 -11.25
N PRO A 67 -0.92 -18.10 -10.56
CA PRO A 67 -0.24 -19.38 -10.72
C PRO A 67 -1.19 -20.54 -10.38
N ALA A 68 -1.32 -21.50 -11.29
CA ALA A 68 -2.23 -22.64 -11.15
C ALA A 68 -1.50 -23.92 -10.67
N SER A 69 -0.17 -23.89 -10.55
CA SER A 69 0.64 -25.01 -10.12
C SER A 69 1.88 -24.57 -9.35
N LEU A 70 2.46 -25.49 -8.56
CA LEU A 70 3.68 -25.21 -7.81
C LEU A 70 4.84 -24.72 -8.70
N PRO A 71 5.14 -25.33 -9.87
CA PRO A 71 6.18 -24.79 -10.74
C PRO A 71 5.91 -23.37 -11.26
N GLN A 72 4.65 -23.02 -11.52
CA GLN A 72 4.28 -21.66 -11.93
C GLN A 72 4.44 -20.68 -10.76
N MET A 73 4.06 -21.05 -9.53
CA MET A 73 4.26 -20.24 -8.34
C MET A 73 5.74 -20.02 -8.04
N GLN A 74 6.53 -21.07 -8.14
CA GLN A 74 7.99 -20.98 -7.98
C GLN A 74 8.61 -20.00 -8.98
N ARG A 75 8.20 -20.07 -10.24
CA ARG A 75 8.66 -19.12 -11.29
C ARG A 75 8.22 -17.69 -10.97
N TRP A 76 6.95 -17.48 -10.62
CA TRP A 76 6.43 -16.16 -10.27
C TRP A 76 7.17 -15.52 -9.07
N ILE A 77 7.54 -16.32 -8.08
CA ILE A 77 8.37 -15.88 -6.95
C ILE A 77 9.79 -15.57 -7.42
N ALA A 78 10.42 -16.49 -8.17
CA ALA A 78 11.78 -16.31 -8.67
C ALA A 78 11.92 -15.03 -9.50
N ASP A 79 10.97 -14.74 -10.38
CA ASP A 79 10.95 -13.53 -11.20
C ASP A 79 10.91 -12.27 -10.33
N LYS A 80 10.11 -12.26 -9.23
CA LYS A 80 10.05 -11.13 -8.31
C LYS A 80 11.33 -10.95 -7.47
N VAL A 81 11.93 -12.05 -7.04
CA VAL A 81 13.17 -12.03 -6.24
C VAL A 81 14.36 -11.60 -7.11
N ALA A 82 14.38 -11.97 -8.38
CA ALA A 82 15.42 -11.60 -9.32
C ALA A 82 15.29 -10.15 -9.83
N ASP A 83 14.13 -9.52 -9.69
CA ASP A 83 13.91 -8.14 -10.14
C ASP A 83 14.57 -7.15 -9.17
N ALA A 84 15.73 -6.62 -9.57
CA ALA A 84 16.47 -5.64 -8.79
C ALA A 84 15.70 -4.33 -8.53
N ALA A 85 14.64 -4.05 -9.27
CA ALA A 85 13.78 -2.88 -9.03
C ALA A 85 12.85 -3.06 -7.84
N LEU A 86 12.67 -4.28 -7.35
CA LEU A 86 11.78 -4.63 -6.27
C LEU A 86 12.52 -4.90 -4.95
N VAL A 87 11.80 -4.74 -3.84
CA VAL A 87 12.13 -5.33 -2.53
C VAL A 87 10.89 -6.11 -2.09
N PRO A 88 10.81 -7.41 -2.40
CA PRO A 88 9.61 -8.20 -2.24
C PRO A 88 9.51 -8.85 -0.87
N PHE A 89 8.31 -8.81 -0.27
CA PHE A 89 8.00 -9.45 1.01
C PHE A 89 6.85 -10.44 0.86
N THR A 90 6.95 -11.55 1.56
CA THR A 90 5.81 -12.40 1.91
C THR A 90 5.16 -11.85 3.17
N VAL A 91 3.85 -11.63 3.11
CA VAL A 91 3.06 -11.31 4.30
C VAL A 91 2.60 -12.61 4.93
N CYS A 92 2.93 -12.80 6.20
CA CYS A 92 2.57 -13.97 6.97
C CYS A 92 1.63 -13.59 8.13
N SER A 93 0.73 -14.48 8.49
CA SER A 93 -0.04 -14.38 9.73
C SER A 93 0.87 -14.47 10.97
N PRO A 94 0.40 -14.18 12.18
CA PRO A 94 1.17 -14.37 13.42
C PRO A 94 1.73 -15.78 13.59
N ASN A 95 1.04 -16.79 13.04
CA ASN A 95 1.48 -18.18 13.05
C ASN A 95 2.45 -18.51 11.90
N GLN A 96 3.05 -17.49 11.27
CA GLN A 96 4.00 -17.60 10.17
C GLN A 96 3.43 -18.26 8.90
N GLN A 97 2.11 -18.33 8.75
CA GLN A 97 1.48 -18.81 7.52
C GLN A 97 1.51 -17.73 6.44
N PRO A 98 2.12 -17.99 5.26
CA PRO A 98 2.08 -17.07 4.14
C PRO A 98 0.65 -16.79 3.66
N CYS A 99 0.31 -15.51 3.54
CA CYS A 99 -1.04 -15.05 3.21
C CYS A 99 -1.08 -14.16 1.97
N GLY A 100 0.06 -13.58 1.56
CA GLY A 100 0.12 -12.67 0.42
C GLY A 100 1.53 -12.17 0.15
N VAL A 101 1.65 -11.31 -0.85
CA VAL A 101 2.92 -10.70 -1.26
C VAL A 101 2.72 -9.19 -1.45
N VAL A 102 3.74 -8.42 -1.09
CA VAL A 102 3.82 -6.98 -1.31
C VAL A 102 5.26 -6.59 -1.57
N CYS A 103 5.50 -5.51 -2.32
CA CYS A 103 6.85 -5.05 -2.62
C CYS A 103 6.99 -3.55 -2.40
N PHE A 104 8.22 -3.10 -2.04
CA PHE A 104 8.63 -1.78 -2.48
C PHE A 104 9.03 -1.84 -3.95
N ALA A 105 8.65 -0.83 -4.68
CA ALA A 105 8.89 -0.67 -6.11
C ALA A 105 9.19 0.80 -6.44
N SER A 106 9.59 1.11 -7.66
CA SER A 106 9.87 2.48 -8.11
C SER A 106 10.72 3.24 -7.09
N ILE A 107 11.79 2.60 -6.61
CA ILE A 107 12.62 3.09 -5.52
C ILE A 107 13.65 4.07 -6.09
N GLU A 108 13.53 5.36 -5.71
CA GLU A 108 14.38 6.46 -6.16
C GLU A 108 15.04 7.16 -4.95
N PRO A 109 16.14 6.63 -4.43
CA PRO A 109 16.78 7.16 -3.23
C PRO A 109 17.23 8.61 -3.37
N GLY A 110 17.68 9.01 -4.58
CA GLY A 110 18.10 10.37 -4.86
C GLY A 110 17.00 11.42 -4.70
N HIS A 111 15.75 11.01 -4.87
CA HIS A 111 14.57 11.85 -4.69
C HIS A 111 13.82 11.57 -3.39
N GLY A 112 14.19 10.51 -2.65
CA GLY A 112 13.49 10.06 -1.45
C GLY A 112 12.08 9.60 -1.74
N THR A 113 11.85 8.92 -2.88
CA THR A 113 10.53 8.44 -3.26
C THR A 113 10.54 6.93 -3.52
N LEU A 114 9.46 6.26 -3.17
CA LEU A 114 9.23 4.86 -3.50
C LEU A 114 7.72 4.59 -3.61
N GLU A 115 7.38 3.39 -4.05
CA GLU A 115 6.01 2.90 -4.15
C GLU A 115 5.83 1.64 -3.31
N ILE A 116 4.69 1.51 -2.65
CA ILE A 116 4.19 0.22 -2.17
C ILE A 116 3.31 -0.34 -3.27
N GLY A 117 3.76 -1.44 -3.87
CA GLY A 117 3.12 -2.03 -5.04
C GLY A 117 3.16 -3.55 -5.05
N HIS A 118 2.73 -4.14 -6.17
CA HIS A 118 2.63 -5.60 -6.33
C HIS A 118 1.80 -6.29 -5.23
N VAL A 119 0.82 -5.56 -4.68
CA VAL A 119 -0.04 -6.02 -3.60
C VAL A 119 -0.88 -7.19 -4.11
N THR A 120 -0.62 -8.38 -3.57
CA THR A 120 -1.28 -9.63 -3.97
C THR A 120 -1.76 -10.34 -2.71
N TRP A 121 -3.04 -10.17 -2.39
CA TRP A 121 -3.67 -10.70 -1.20
C TRP A 121 -4.44 -11.98 -1.47
N SER A 122 -4.25 -13.00 -0.63
CA SER A 122 -5.14 -14.15 -0.61
C SER A 122 -6.43 -13.87 0.17
N PRO A 123 -7.46 -14.71 0.05
CA PRO A 123 -8.65 -14.60 0.91
C PRO A 123 -8.36 -14.60 2.41
N LEU A 124 -7.24 -15.19 2.85
CA LEU A 124 -6.85 -15.25 4.26
C LEU A 124 -6.58 -13.87 4.87
N MET A 125 -6.19 -12.89 4.05
CA MET A 125 -5.90 -11.55 4.57
C MET A 125 -6.84 -10.47 4.04
N GLN A 126 -7.72 -10.78 3.09
CA GLN A 126 -8.73 -9.84 2.63
C GLN A 126 -9.68 -9.46 3.78
N ARG A 127 -9.96 -8.16 3.93
CA ARG A 127 -10.82 -7.60 5.01
C ARG A 127 -10.34 -7.94 6.42
N SER A 128 -9.07 -8.28 6.59
CA SER A 128 -8.46 -8.53 7.89
C SER A 128 -7.54 -7.38 8.31
N VAL A 129 -7.14 -7.38 9.57
CA VAL A 129 -6.15 -6.43 10.12
C VAL A 129 -4.76 -6.64 9.49
N ILE A 130 -4.45 -7.88 9.07
CA ILE A 130 -3.15 -8.28 8.51
C ILE A 130 -2.74 -7.37 7.34
N GLY A 131 -3.64 -7.16 6.36
CA GLY A 131 -3.34 -6.33 5.20
C GLY A 131 -3.07 -4.87 5.54
N SER A 132 -3.76 -4.32 6.54
CA SER A 132 -3.54 -2.95 7.00
C SER A 132 -2.22 -2.80 7.75
N GLU A 133 -1.89 -3.75 8.63
CA GLU A 133 -0.63 -3.74 9.35
C GLU A 133 0.57 -3.96 8.43
N ALA A 134 0.44 -4.83 7.42
CA ALA A 134 1.49 -5.04 6.44
C ALA A 134 1.87 -3.73 5.73
N ILE A 135 0.89 -2.93 5.31
CA ILE A 135 1.14 -1.61 4.71
C ILE A 135 1.70 -0.64 5.73
N TYR A 136 1.20 -0.63 6.97
CA TYR A 136 1.73 0.22 8.05
C TYR A 136 3.22 -0.04 8.32
N LEU A 137 3.65 -1.30 8.39
CA LEU A 137 5.06 -1.68 8.60
C LEU A 137 5.95 -1.18 7.45
N LEU A 138 5.49 -1.28 6.21
CA LEU A 138 6.23 -0.76 5.06
C LEU A 138 6.31 0.78 5.08
N LEU A 139 5.21 1.46 5.39
CA LEU A 139 5.20 2.92 5.56
C LEU A 139 6.18 3.34 6.65
N GLN A 140 6.14 2.68 7.80
CA GLN A 140 7.04 2.94 8.93
C GLN A 140 8.51 2.76 8.52
N GLN A 141 8.84 1.67 7.83
CA GLN A 141 10.20 1.45 7.32
C GLN A 141 10.63 2.54 6.35
N ALA A 142 9.79 2.87 5.37
CA ALA A 142 10.11 3.88 4.37
C ALA A 142 10.38 5.25 5.00
N PHE A 143 9.48 5.75 5.84
CA PHE A 143 9.64 7.06 6.47
C PHE A 143 10.77 7.09 7.51
N SER A 144 11.04 5.97 8.21
CA SER A 144 12.20 5.88 9.12
C SER A 144 13.55 5.92 8.39
N LEU A 145 13.60 5.52 7.12
CA LEU A 145 14.78 5.65 6.27
C LEU A 145 14.94 7.07 5.68
N GLY A 146 13.98 7.97 5.93
CA GLY A 146 14.01 9.34 5.43
C GLY A 146 13.36 9.54 4.05
N TYR A 147 12.62 8.56 3.54
CA TYR A 147 11.82 8.77 2.33
C TYR A 147 10.81 9.89 2.56
N ARG A 148 10.68 10.79 1.56
CA ARG A 148 9.79 11.94 1.63
C ARG A 148 8.41 11.66 1.08
N ARG A 149 8.29 10.57 0.29
CA ARG A 149 7.07 10.23 -0.40
C ARG A 149 6.97 8.71 -0.60
N VAL A 150 5.84 8.17 -0.18
CA VAL A 150 5.44 6.80 -0.49
C VAL A 150 4.21 6.85 -1.40
N ALA A 151 4.35 6.31 -2.60
CA ALA A 151 3.28 6.27 -3.60
C ALA A 151 2.49 4.96 -3.55
N TRP A 152 1.26 5.04 -4.02
CA TRP A 152 0.39 3.90 -4.35
C TRP A 152 -0.20 4.13 -5.74
N ARG A 153 -0.08 3.13 -6.61
CA ARG A 153 -0.65 3.19 -7.96
C ARG A 153 -1.60 2.04 -8.20
N CYS A 154 -2.77 2.33 -8.74
CA CYS A 154 -3.71 1.29 -9.13
C CYS A 154 -4.34 1.59 -10.49
N ASP A 155 -4.83 0.55 -11.15
CA ASP A 155 -5.71 0.71 -12.30
C ASP A 155 -6.92 1.56 -11.89
N SER A 156 -7.29 2.55 -12.70
CA SER A 156 -8.39 3.46 -12.38
C SER A 156 -9.75 2.75 -12.25
N THR A 157 -9.87 1.54 -12.80
CA THR A 157 -11.05 0.69 -12.67
C THR A 157 -11.01 -0.19 -11.42
N ASN A 158 -9.86 -0.32 -10.75
CA ASN A 158 -9.71 -1.04 -9.49
C ASN A 158 -10.12 -0.18 -8.29
N ILE A 159 -11.42 0.04 -8.17
CA ILE A 159 -12.01 0.86 -7.10
C ILE A 159 -11.67 0.31 -5.71
N ALA A 160 -11.55 -1.01 -5.57
CA ALA A 160 -11.20 -1.63 -4.29
C ALA A 160 -9.79 -1.25 -3.83
N SER A 161 -8.80 -1.26 -4.73
CA SER A 161 -7.44 -0.82 -4.44
C SER A 161 -7.37 0.66 -4.07
N ARG A 162 -8.06 1.52 -4.83
CA ARG A 162 -8.13 2.94 -4.54
C ARG A 162 -8.72 3.21 -3.15
N ARG A 163 -9.88 2.63 -2.84
CA ARG A 163 -10.51 2.76 -1.51
C ARG A 163 -9.64 2.21 -0.38
N ALA A 164 -8.90 1.14 -0.62
CA ALA A 164 -7.97 0.59 0.36
C ALA A 164 -6.83 1.58 0.66
N ALA A 165 -6.25 2.20 -0.36
CA ALA A 165 -5.21 3.22 -0.19
C ALA A 165 -5.76 4.46 0.55
N GLU A 166 -6.90 5.01 0.11
CA GLU A 166 -7.55 6.17 0.75
C GLU A 166 -7.87 5.88 2.23
N ARG A 167 -8.37 4.69 2.54
CA ARG A 167 -8.63 4.26 3.93
C ARG A 167 -7.36 4.23 4.78
N LEU A 168 -6.20 3.95 4.20
CA LEU A 168 -4.91 3.90 4.88
C LEU A 168 -4.21 5.27 4.95
N GLY A 169 -4.86 6.33 4.48
CA GLY A 169 -4.36 7.70 4.56
C GLY A 169 -3.65 8.20 3.30
N PHE A 170 -3.58 7.41 2.23
CA PHE A 170 -3.06 7.90 0.95
C PHE A 170 -4.03 8.91 0.33
N ARG A 171 -3.50 10.02 -0.16
CA ARG A 171 -4.28 11.06 -0.83
C ARG A 171 -4.21 10.88 -2.34
N PHE A 172 -5.37 10.99 -3.01
CA PHE A 172 -5.44 10.96 -4.47
C PHE A 172 -4.85 12.24 -5.06
N GLU A 173 -3.98 12.08 -6.07
CA GLU A 173 -3.30 13.19 -6.72
C GLU A 173 -3.73 13.39 -8.17
N GLY A 174 -4.10 12.32 -8.86
CA GLY A 174 -4.54 12.43 -10.24
C GLY A 174 -4.59 11.10 -10.98
N ARG A 175 -5.18 11.16 -12.19
CA ARG A 175 -5.27 10.02 -13.11
C ARG A 175 -4.41 10.24 -14.34
N PHE A 176 -3.50 9.31 -14.59
CA PHE A 176 -2.73 9.26 -15.82
C PHE A 176 -3.49 8.42 -16.84
N ARG A 177 -3.98 9.09 -17.89
CA ARG A 177 -4.78 8.44 -18.94
C ARG A 177 -3.88 7.72 -19.94
N GLN A 178 -4.28 6.51 -20.35
CA GLN A 178 -3.60 5.68 -21.37
C GLN A 178 -2.08 5.52 -21.10
N VAL A 179 -1.71 5.43 -19.81
CA VAL A 179 -0.31 5.43 -19.39
C VAL A 179 0.39 4.10 -19.68
N MET A 180 -0.36 3.03 -19.82
CA MET A 180 0.16 1.71 -20.18
C MET A 180 -0.92 0.80 -20.76
N THR A 181 -0.46 -0.33 -21.34
CA THR A 181 -1.33 -1.45 -21.69
C THR A 181 -1.06 -2.61 -20.74
N ARG A 182 -2.10 -3.36 -20.38
CA ARG A 182 -1.99 -4.56 -19.57
C ARG A 182 -3.00 -5.60 -20.01
N LYS A 183 -2.57 -6.86 -20.21
CA LYS A 183 -3.42 -7.95 -20.70
C LYS A 183 -4.23 -7.52 -21.94
N GLN A 184 -3.56 -6.86 -22.90
CA GLN A 184 -4.12 -6.31 -24.15
C GLN A 184 -5.24 -5.28 -23.96
N ARG A 185 -5.31 -4.62 -22.79
CA ARG A 185 -6.29 -3.58 -22.50
C ARG A 185 -5.58 -2.26 -22.15
N ASN A 186 -6.26 -1.16 -22.42
CA ASN A 186 -5.85 0.14 -21.92
C ASN A 186 -5.86 0.14 -20.39
N ARG A 187 -4.88 0.80 -19.80
CA ARG A 187 -4.85 1.09 -18.38
C ARG A 187 -4.61 2.56 -18.14
N ASP A 188 -5.60 3.22 -17.59
CA ASP A 188 -5.43 4.48 -16.88
C ASP A 188 -4.99 4.16 -15.45
N THR A 189 -4.11 4.97 -14.88
CA THR A 189 -3.58 4.71 -13.54
C THR A 189 -3.91 5.87 -12.62
N ASP A 190 -4.54 5.57 -11.51
CA ASP A 190 -4.72 6.50 -10.39
C ASP A 190 -3.46 6.51 -9.52
N TRP A 191 -2.99 7.72 -9.21
CA TRP A 191 -1.85 7.97 -8.33
C TRP A 191 -2.34 8.50 -7.00
N LEU A 192 -1.84 7.90 -5.93
CA LEU A 192 -2.06 8.32 -4.55
C LEU A 192 -0.71 8.35 -3.84
N SER A 193 -0.60 9.14 -2.77
CA SER A 193 0.61 9.16 -1.95
C SER A 193 0.33 9.54 -0.51
N ILE A 194 1.33 9.26 0.34
CA ILE A 194 1.55 9.87 1.64
C ILE A 194 2.92 10.55 1.57
N ILE A 195 3.02 11.79 2.04
CA ILE A 195 4.29 12.52 2.13
C ILE A 195 4.76 12.61 3.59
N ASP A 196 6.03 12.93 3.77
CA ASP A 196 6.70 13.00 5.08
C ASP A 196 5.97 13.92 6.09
N ARG A 197 5.42 15.04 5.61
CA ARG A 197 4.64 15.98 6.45
C ARG A 197 3.29 15.41 6.92
N GLU A 198 2.72 14.45 6.20
CA GLU A 198 1.46 13.81 6.53
C GLU A 198 1.67 12.57 7.40
N TRP A 199 2.86 11.96 7.28
CA TRP A 199 3.17 10.70 7.95
C TRP A 199 2.94 10.71 9.46
N PRO A 200 3.32 11.74 10.26
CA PRO A 200 3.11 11.73 11.70
C PRO A 200 1.63 11.54 12.10
N ASP A 201 0.71 12.12 11.36
CA ASP A 201 -0.73 11.99 11.61
C ASP A 201 -1.25 10.63 11.16
N VAL A 202 -0.83 10.17 9.98
CA VAL A 202 -1.15 8.84 9.47
C VAL A 202 -0.62 7.75 10.41
N GLN A 203 0.61 7.90 10.89
CA GLN A 203 1.23 6.97 11.83
C GLN A 203 0.44 6.88 13.13
N ARG A 204 0.05 8.02 13.72
CA ARG A 204 -0.76 8.03 14.95
C ARG A 204 -2.09 7.34 14.77
N ALA A 205 -2.81 7.64 13.68
CA ALA A 205 -4.10 7.03 13.39
C ALA A 205 -4.01 5.52 13.20
N LEU A 206 -3.04 5.07 12.38
CA LEU A 206 -2.83 3.64 12.12
C LEU A 206 -2.35 2.89 13.36
N SER A 207 -1.42 3.46 14.13
CA SER A 207 -0.91 2.86 15.36
C SER A 207 -2.03 2.71 16.42
N ALA A 208 -2.86 3.74 16.59
CA ALA A 208 -4.00 3.69 17.50
C ALA A 208 -5.03 2.64 17.06
N TRP A 209 -5.28 2.54 15.75
CA TRP A 209 -6.20 1.55 15.22
C TRP A 209 -5.67 0.12 15.36
N LEU A 210 -4.36 -0.09 15.15
CA LEU A 210 -3.69 -1.40 15.25
C LEU A 210 -3.46 -1.87 16.69
N SER A 211 -3.65 -0.99 17.69
CA SER A 211 -3.49 -1.38 19.10
C SER A 211 -4.33 -2.60 19.45
N ALA A 212 -3.76 -3.52 20.23
CA ALA A 212 -4.46 -4.70 20.72
C ALA A 212 -5.76 -4.34 21.43
N ASP A 213 -5.81 -3.22 22.12
CA ASP A 213 -7.00 -2.72 22.83
C ASP A 213 -8.16 -2.38 21.90
N ASN A 214 -7.88 -2.14 20.61
CA ASN A 214 -8.92 -1.86 19.62
C ASN A 214 -9.62 -3.12 19.09
N PHE A 215 -9.16 -4.31 19.46
CA PHE A 215 -9.76 -5.56 19.01
C PHE A 215 -10.37 -6.33 20.18
N ALA A 216 -11.55 -6.91 19.96
CA ALA A 216 -12.16 -7.86 20.89
C ALA A 216 -11.46 -9.23 20.78
N ALA A 217 -11.71 -10.12 21.74
CA ALA A 217 -11.14 -11.48 21.75
C ALA A 217 -11.43 -12.28 20.46
N GLY A 218 -12.51 -11.96 19.73
CA GLY A 218 -12.84 -12.54 18.43
C GLY A 218 -12.21 -11.81 17.23
N GLY A 219 -11.27 -10.87 17.43
CA GLY A 219 -10.62 -10.12 16.35
C GLY A 219 -11.46 -8.99 15.73
N GLN A 220 -12.66 -8.72 16.26
CA GLN A 220 -13.51 -7.65 15.76
C GLN A 220 -13.00 -6.29 16.28
N GLN A 221 -12.81 -5.32 15.37
CA GLN A 221 -12.41 -3.95 15.74
C GLN A 221 -13.52 -3.27 16.56
N LYS A 222 -13.14 -2.55 17.62
CA LYS A 222 -14.04 -1.74 18.45
C LYS A 222 -14.29 -0.36 17.83
N ARG A 223 -13.25 0.24 17.23
CA ARG A 223 -13.29 1.53 16.56
C ARG A 223 -12.81 1.38 15.12
N PRO A 224 -13.50 1.98 14.13
CA PRO A 224 -13.03 1.97 12.76
C PRO A 224 -11.82 2.89 12.58
N LEU A 225 -10.98 2.62 11.58
CA LEU A 225 -9.79 3.44 11.29
C LEU A 225 -10.16 4.90 10.97
N SER A 226 -11.30 5.15 10.33
CA SER A 226 -11.78 6.51 10.07
C SER A 226 -11.98 7.34 11.34
N ALA A 227 -12.41 6.72 12.46
CA ALA A 227 -12.51 7.41 13.74
C ALA A 227 -11.13 7.76 14.31
N CYS A 228 -10.12 6.91 14.12
CA CYS A 228 -8.75 7.22 14.53
C CYS A 228 -8.16 8.38 13.71
N PHE A 229 -8.47 8.47 12.42
CA PHE A 229 -8.08 9.63 11.61
C PHE A 229 -8.79 10.93 12.04
N ALA A 230 -10.07 10.86 12.39
CA ALA A 230 -10.80 12.02 12.90
C ALA A 230 -10.21 12.59 14.21
N ASP A 231 -9.65 11.73 15.07
CA ASP A 231 -9.01 12.16 16.31
C ASP A 231 -7.70 12.95 16.06
N VAL A 232 -6.96 12.62 15.01
CA VAL A 232 -5.67 13.26 14.70
C VAL A 232 -5.81 14.47 13.78
N ASN A 233 -6.90 14.57 13.02
CA ASN A 233 -7.18 15.68 12.10
C ASN A 233 -8.66 16.11 12.16
N PRO A 234 -9.10 16.77 13.24
CA PRO A 234 -10.50 17.14 13.43
C PRO A 234 -11.06 18.10 12.36
N ALA A 235 -10.19 18.80 11.61
CA ALA A 235 -10.62 19.69 10.52
C ALA A 235 -11.13 18.92 9.29
N ASP A 236 -10.58 17.75 8.97
CA ASP A 236 -10.99 16.95 7.82
C ASP A 236 -12.26 16.11 8.11
N ALA A 237 -12.65 15.95 9.37
CA ALA A 237 -13.84 15.21 9.77
C ALA A 237 -15.17 15.85 9.26
N ASN A 238 -15.15 17.16 9.00
CA ASN A 238 -16.31 17.90 8.51
C ASN A 238 -16.44 17.90 6.97
N ALA A 239 -15.44 17.44 6.23
CA ALA A 239 -15.44 17.49 4.75
C ALA A 239 -16.09 16.25 4.08
N THR A 240 -16.47 15.22 4.83
CA THR A 240 -17.00 13.95 4.29
C THR A 240 -18.50 13.73 4.46
N SER A 241 -19.31 14.79 4.63
CA SER A 241 -20.75 14.66 4.46
C SER A 241 -21.10 14.80 2.98
N PRO A 242 -21.59 13.75 2.29
CA PRO A 242 -22.14 13.94 0.96
C PRO A 242 -23.39 14.80 1.10
N GLU A 243 -23.40 15.97 0.46
CA GLU A 243 -24.63 16.72 0.20
C GLU A 243 -25.62 15.74 -0.45
N ARG A 244 -26.67 15.40 0.28
CA ARG A 244 -27.85 14.78 -0.30
C ARG A 244 -28.48 15.84 -1.22
N GLY A 245 -28.20 15.71 -2.53
CA GLY A 245 -28.90 16.45 -3.53
C GLY A 245 -30.39 16.32 -3.31
N ALA A 246 -31.03 17.42 -2.94
CA ALA A 246 -32.47 17.56 -3.00
C ALA A 246 -32.85 17.55 -4.49
N ASP A 247 -33.40 16.45 -4.93
CA ASP A 247 -34.13 16.35 -6.18
C ASP A 247 -35.43 17.16 -5.98
N ALA A 248 -35.44 18.36 -6.54
CA ALA A 248 -36.67 19.15 -6.69
C ALA A 248 -37.06 19.01 -8.15
N GLY A 249 -38.16 18.25 -8.37
CA GLY A 249 -38.76 18.16 -9.68
C GLY A 249 -39.33 19.50 -10.17
N ASP A 250 -39.23 19.64 -11.48
CA ASP A 250 -40.30 20.13 -12.41
C ASP A 250 -39.93 19.67 -13.83
#